data_833bd2a5a7d8a5f813a73f5d1de334bd
#
_entry.id   833bd2a5a7d8a5f813a73f5d1de334bd
#
_cell.length_a   1.000
_cell.length_b   1.000
_cell.length_c   1.000
_cell.angle_alpha   90.00
_cell.angle_beta   90.00
_cell.angle_gamma   90.00
#
_symmetry.space_group_name_H-M   'P 1'
#
loop_
_entity.id
_entity.type
_entity.pdbx_description
1 polymer ?
#
loop_
_entity_poly.entity_id
_entity_poly.type
_entity_poly.pdbx_seq_one_letter_code
_entity_poly.pdbx_strand_id
1 'polypeptide(L)'
;SGQRNHINKFRKLYPDAAFRPLGKSDLPLITQFFRDYEAVFTKASDSAKNELRCAEKMLRMTGSPHFLVGGMELDGRLLSVAMAERCGDTLQIHIEKALYGYEGVYPATVQAFAQEFAVDGVRWLNREDDAGDKGLRTSKLQYLPDHLGAKLRFDVLNELVNITEIPTLTTARLT
;
A
#
# COMPACT_ATOMS: atom_id res chain seq x y z
N SER A 1 -16.44 -10.44 8.15
CA SER A 1 -16.02 -9.05 8.08
C SER A 1 -16.24 -8.50 6.68
N GLY A 2 -16.49 -7.21 6.53
CA GLY A 2 -16.76 -6.57 5.23
C GLY A 2 -15.65 -6.82 4.20
N GLN A 3 -14.38 -6.78 4.63
CA GLN A 3 -13.23 -6.97 3.74
C GLN A 3 -13.21 -8.37 3.10
N ARG A 4 -13.54 -9.42 3.85
CA ARG A 4 -13.62 -10.79 3.31
C ARG A 4 -14.68 -10.89 2.21
N ASN A 5 -15.81 -10.23 2.36
CA ASN A 5 -16.87 -10.23 1.36
C ASN A 5 -16.41 -9.52 0.07
N HIS A 6 -15.69 -8.40 0.18
CA HIS A 6 -15.12 -7.71 -0.97
C HIS A 6 -14.09 -8.57 -1.71
N ILE A 7 -13.21 -9.28 -1.00
CA ILE A 7 -12.24 -10.19 -1.59
C ILE A 7 -12.94 -11.34 -2.34
N ASN A 8 -13.93 -11.96 -1.70
CA ASN A 8 -14.69 -13.05 -2.34
C ASN A 8 -15.45 -12.57 -3.58
N LYS A 9 -16.00 -11.35 -3.53
CA LYS A 9 -16.66 -10.74 -4.67
C LYS A 9 -15.66 -10.47 -5.81
N PHE A 10 -14.49 -9.93 -5.51
CA PHE A 10 -13.42 -9.73 -6.50
C PHE A 10 -13.05 -11.03 -7.20
N ARG A 11 -12.75 -12.08 -6.45
CA ARG A 11 -12.39 -13.39 -7.01
C ARG A 11 -13.48 -14.00 -7.88
N LYS A 12 -14.75 -13.74 -7.55
CA LYS A 12 -15.89 -14.20 -8.35
C LYS A 12 -16.05 -13.42 -9.65
N LEU A 13 -15.83 -12.10 -9.60
CA LEU A 13 -15.97 -11.21 -10.76
C LEU A 13 -14.79 -11.31 -11.73
N TYR A 14 -13.59 -11.56 -11.20
CA TYR A 14 -12.33 -11.58 -11.94
C TYR A 14 -11.54 -12.87 -11.62
N PRO A 15 -12.04 -14.04 -12.05
CA PRO A 15 -11.43 -15.33 -11.70
C PRO A 15 -10.01 -15.50 -12.26
N ASP A 16 -9.70 -14.84 -13.36
CA ASP A 16 -8.40 -14.90 -14.02
C ASP A 16 -7.39 -13.84 -13.48
N ALA A 17 -7.83 -12.98 -12.58
CA ALA A 17 -6.94 -12.03 -11.93
C ALA A 17 -6.01 -12.75 -10.95
N ALA A 18 -4.70 -12.54 -11.10
CA ALA A 18 -3.69 -13.14 -10.25
C ALA A 18 -2.77 -12.08 -9.65
N PHE A 19 -2.42 -12.29 -8.38
CA PHE A 19 -1.37 -11.50 -7.75
C PHE A 19 -0.01 -12.10 -8.09
N ARG A 20 0.96 -11.23 -8.38
CA ARG A 20 2.36 -11.66 -8.53
C ARG A 20 3.35 -10.64 -8.00
N PRO A 21 4.53 -11.09 -7.54
CA PRO A 21 5.68 -10.22 -7.32
C PRO A 21 6.09 -9.55 -8.62
N LEU A 22 6.58 -8.31 -8.50
CA LEU A 22 7.02 -7.48 -9.62
C LEU A 22 8.49 -7.13 -9.46
N GLY A 23 9.26 -7.32 -10.52
CA GLY A 23 10.69 -7.08 -10.55
C GLY A 23 11.09 -5.96 -11.51
N LYS A 24 12.40 -5.82 -11.75
CA LYS A 24 12.95 -4.81 -12.68
C LYS A 24 12.41 -4.95 -14.11
N SER A 25 12.16 -6.16 -14.57
CA SER A 25 11.58 -6.43 -15.90
C SER A 25 10.15 -5.91 -16.04
N ASP A 26 9.46 -5.72 -14.91
CA ASP A 26 8.06 -5.25 -14.88
C ASP A 26 7.95 -3.72 -14.82
N LEU A 27 9.04 -2.99 -14.74
CA LEU A 27 9.01 -1.52 -14.65
C LEU A 27 8.16 -0.85 -15.74
N PRO A 28 8.17 -1.29 -17.02
CA PRO A 28 7.28 -0.72 -18.03
C PRO A 28 5.80 -0.91 -17.68
N LEU A 29 5.43 -2.09 -17.16
CA LEU A 29 4.06 -2.42 -16.77
C LEU A 29 3.63 -1.61 -15.55
N ILE A 30 4.49 -1.47 -14.54
CA ILE A 30 4.25 -0.66 -13.36
C ILE A 30 4.09 0.83 -13.75
N THR A 31 4.95 1.32 -14.64
CA THR A 31 4.87 2.71 -15.13
C THR A 31 3.56 2.96 -15.86
N GLN A 32 3.12 2.00 -16.68
CA GLN A 32 1.83 2.10 -17.36
C GLN A 32 0.67 2.14 -16.37
N PHE A 33 0.72 1.29 -15.31
CA PHE A 33 -0.28 1.32 -14.24
C PHE A 33 -0.40 2.70 -13.60
N PHE A 34 0.71 3.36 -13.26
CA PHE A 34 0.67 4.69 -12.66
C PHE A 34 0.14 5.76 -13.62
N ARG A 35 0.43 5.67 -14.90
CA ARG A 35 -0.17 6.55 -15.92
C ARG A 35 -1.69 6.37 -16.00
N ASP A 36 -2.16 5.11 -16.03
CA ASP A 36 -3.58 4.79 -16.06
C ASP A 36 -4.28 5.29 -14.79
N TYR A 37 -3.62 5.12 -13.63
CA TYR A 37 -4.12 5.60 -12.35
C TYR A 37 -4.25 7.13 -12.35
N GLU A 38 -3.21 7.84 -12.76
CA GLU A 38 -3.19 9.31 -12.79
C GLU A 38 -4.23 9.89 -13.76
N ALA A 39 -4.44 9.27 -14.91
CA ALA A 39 -5.41 9.72 -15.92
C ALA A 39 -6.85 9.79 -15.39
N VAL A 40 -7.20 8.92 -14.42
CA VAL A 40 -8.54 8.91 -13.78
C VAL A 40 -8.64 9.98 -12.69
N PHE A 41 -7.54 10.35 -12.05
CA PHE A 41 -7.50 11.27 -10.92
C PHE A 41 -7.10 12.71 -11.29
N THR A 42 -7.63 13.23 -12.41
CA THR A 42 -7.32 14.58 -12.92
C THR A 42 -7.58 15.73 -11.94
N LYS A 43 -8.33 15.49 -10.85
CA LYS A 43 -8.61 16.45 -9.77
C LYS A 43 -7.89 16.07 -8.46
N ALA A 44 -6.83 15.30 -8.52
CA ALA A 44 -6.09 14.89 -7.33
C ALA A 44 -5.55 16.10 -6.57
N SER A 45 -5.62 16.04 -5.25
CA SER A 45 -5.00 17.02 -4.35
C SER A 45 -3.48 17.04 -4.56
N ASP A 46 -2.83 18.14 -4.15
CA ASP A 46 -1.36 18.23 -4.23
C ASP A 46 -0.67 17.13 -3.41
N SER A 47 -1.30 16.67 -2.32
CA SER A 47 -0.85 15.52 -1.55
C SER A 47 -0.84 14.24 -2.39
N ALA A 48 -1.88 13.95 -3.14
CA ALA A 48 -1.96 12.77 -4.01
C ALA A 48 -0.93 12.82 -5.16
N LYS A 49 -0.67 14.01 -5.72
CA LYS A 49 0.38 14.20 -6.73
C LYS A 49 1.77 13.96 -6.16
N ASN A 50 2.03 14.44 -4.92
CA ASN A 50 3.29 14.20 -4.25
C ASN A 50 3.50 12.72 -3.94
N GLU A 51 2.46 12.00 -3.55
CA GLU A 51 2.51 10.56 -3.32
C GLU A 51 2.88 9.80 -4.60
N LEU A 52 2.31 10.16 -5.76
CA LEU A 52 2.67 9.57 -7.05
C LEU A 52 4.14 9.83 -7.41
N ARG A 53 4.65 11.06 -7.19
CA ARG A 53 6.07 11.37 -7.39
C ARG A 53 6.98 10.56 -6.47
N CYS A 54 6.54 10.30 -5.23
CA CYS A 54 7.27 9.42 -4.32
C CYS A 54 7.26 7.98 -4.83
N ALA A 55 6.13 7.47 -5.30
CA ALA A 55 6.03 6.14 -5.89
C ALA A 55 6.98 5.97 -7.09
N GLU A 56 7.05 6.95 -8.00
CA GLU A 56 7.99 6.94 -9.12
C GLU A 56 9.46 6.89 -8.68
N LYS A 57 9.82 7.63 -7.61
CA LYS A 57 11.17 7.56 -7.04
C LYS A 57 11.46 6.21 -6.42
N MET A 58 10.48 5.62 -5.73
CA MET A 58 10.59 4.30 -5.12
C MET A 58 10.77 3.19 -6.15
N LEU A 59 10.26 3.35 -7.38
CA LEU A 59 10.49 2.38 -8.46
C LEU A 59 11.96 2.13 -8.75
N ARG A 60 12.86 3.07 -8.45
CA ARG A 60 14.31 2.89 -8.59
C ARG A 60 14.87 1.83 -7.64
N MET A 61 14.15 1.54 -6.56
CA MET A 61 14.51 0.52 -5.56
C MET A 61 14.02 -0.88 -5.95
N THR A 62 13.21 -1.00 -7.01
CA THR A 62 12.69 -2.29 -7.48
C THR A 62 13.83 -3.26 -7.78
N GLY A 63 13.74 -4.47 -7.20
CA GLY A 63 14.80 -5.48 -7.28
C GLY A 63 15.87 -5.37 -6.19
N SER A 64 15.75 -4.42 -5.27
CA SER A 64 16.50 -4.45 -4.00
C SER A 64 15.95 -5.56 -3.09
N PRO A 65 16.79 -6.28 -2.33
CA PRO A 65 16.34 -7.41 -1.48
C PRO A 65 15.31 -7.05 -0.41
N HIS A 66 15.31 -5.79 0.02
CA HIS A 66 14.42 -5.31 1.08
C HIS A 66 13.23 -4.51 0.56
N PHE A 67 13.18 -4.22 -0.74
CA PHE A 67 12.09 -3.46 -1.35
C PHE A 67 11.23 -4.38 -2.21
N LEU A 68 10.01 -4.56 -1.79
CA LEU A 68 9.07 -5.53 -2.31
C LEU A 68 7.99 -4.81 -3.11
N VAL A 69 7.77 -5.28 -4.32
CA VAL A 69 6.72 -4.76 -5.20
C VAL A 69 5.86 -5.93 -5.65
N GLY A 70 4.56 -5.75 -5.64
CA GLY A 70 3.63 -6.75 -6.14
C GLY A 70 2.35 -6.09 -6.63
N GLY A 71 1.61 -6.80 -7.45
CA GLY A 71 0.37 -6.28 -8.02
C GLY A 71 -0.60 -7.36 -8.44
N MET A 72 -1.87 -6.98 -8.55
CA MET A 72 -2.91 -7.80 -9.13
C MET A 72 -2.91 -7.56 -10.64
N GLU A 73 -2.77 -8.61 -11.42
CA GLU A 73 -2.77 -8.56 -12.88
C GLU A 73 -3.98 -9.29 -13.45
N LEU A 74 -4.55 -8.73 -14.52
CA LEU A 74 -5.59 -9.35 -15.32
C LEU A 74 -5.32 -9.04 -16.79
N ASP A 75 -5.26 -10.05 -17.64
CA ASP A 75 -5.08 -9.94 -19.10
C ASP A 75 -3.86 -9.06 -19.49
N GLY A 76 -2.73 -9.23 -18.78
CA GLY A 76 -1.49 -8.47 -19.03
C GLY A 76 -1.53 -7.02 -18.54
N ARG A 77 -2.54 -6.62 -17.77
CA ARG A 77 -2.67 -5.29 -17.19
C ARG A 77 -2.65 -5.34 -15.67
N LEU A 78 -1.90 -4.45 -15.03
CA LEU A 78 -1.97 -4.30 -13.59
C LEU A 78 -3.24 -3.54 -13.18
N LEU A 79 -4.02 -4.15 -12.31
CA LEU A 79 -5.19 -3.56 -11.67
C LEU A 79 -4.83 -2.83 -10.39
N SER A 80 -3.74 -3.24 -9.76
CA SER A 80 -3.22 -2.65 -8.53
C SER A 80 -1.72 -2.83 -8.40
N VAL A 81 -1.10 -1.96 -7.62
CA VAL A 81 0.32 -2.06 -7.23
C VAL A 81 0.43 -1.74 -5.74
N ALA A 82 1.21 -2.55 -5.03
CA ALA A 82 1.65 -2.29 -3.67
C ALA A 82 3.17 -2.33 -3.60
N MET A 83 3.74 -1.43 -2.79
CA MET A 83 5.18 -1.33 -2.56
C MET A 83 5.44 -1.29 -1.07
N ALA A 84 6.37 -2.10 -0.60
CA ALA A 84 6.74 -2.18 0.80
C ALA A 84 8.25 -2.29 0.98
N GLU A 85 8.70 -1.94 2.17
CA GLU A 85 10.04 -2.22 2.64
C GLU A 85 9.99 -3.19 3.82
N ARG A 86 10.92 -4.12 3.85
CA ARG A 86 11.09 -5.02 4.99
C ARG A 86 12.04 -4.38 6.02
N CYS A 87 11.49 -4.05 7.18
CA CYS A 87 12.20 -3.48 8.32
C CYS A 87 12.15 -4.47 9.48
N GLY A 88 13.16 -5.34 9.61
CA GLY A 88 13.16 -6.39 10.61
C GLY A 88 12.01 -7.39 10.43
N ASP A 89 11.13 -7.48 11.43
CA ASP A 89 9.93 -8.33 11.42
C ASP A 89 8.67 -7.62 10.90
N THR A 90 8.82 -6.44 10.31
CA THR A 90 7.73 -5.60 9.84
C THR A 90 7.82 -5.34 8.34
N LEU A 91 6.71 -5.49 7.62
CA LEU A 91 6.51 -4.95 6.28
C LEU A 91 5.91 -3.55 6.38
N GLN A 92 6.68 -2.56 5.98
CA GLN A 92 6.25 -1.16 5.90
C GLN A 92 5.66 -0.90 4.51
N ILE A 93 4.34 -0.79 4.41
CA ILE A 93 3.64 -0.54 3.14
C ILE A 93 3.63 0.96 2.86
N HIS A 94 4.39 1.38 1.86
CA HIS A 94 4.49 2.79 1.47
C HIS A 94 3.43 3.19 0.44
N ILE A 95 3.14 2.28 -0.49
CA ILE A 95 2.22 2.54 -1.59
C ILE A 95 1.24 1.38 -1.70
N GLU A 96 -0.04 1.71 -1.77
CA GLU A 96 -1.12 0.82 -2.17
C GLU A 96 -2.05 1.59 -3.10
N LYS A 97 -2.06 1.25 -4.38
CA LYS A 97 -2.93 1.87 -5.38
C LYS A 97 -3.66 0.82 -6.19
N ALA A 98 -4.89 1.14 -6.56
CA ALA A 98 -5.70 0.28 -7.42
C ALA A 98 -6.50 1.13 -8.41
N LEU A 99 -6.69 0.61 -9.61
CA LEU A 99 -7.53 1.23 -10.63
C LEU A 99 -9.00 1.23 -10.18
N TYR A 100 -9.68 2.30 -10.52
CA TYR A 100 -11.11 2.40 -10.29
C TYR A 100 -11.90 1.44 -11.19
N GLY A 101 -13.06 0.99 -10.71
CA GLY A 101 -13.97 0.12 -11.48
C GLY A 101 -13.79 -1.38 -11.21
N TYR A 102 -12.76 -1.80 -10.50
CA TYR A 102 -12.55 -3.20 -10.13
C TYR A 102 -12.91 -3.44 -8.66
N GLU A 103 -14.18 -3.77 -8.43
CA GLU A 103 -14.69 -3.92 -7.06
C GLU A 103 -13.94 -5.00 -6.27
N GLY A 104 -13.45 -4.62 -5.09
CA GLY A 104 -12.73 -5.53 -4.18
C GLY A 104 -11.25 -5.76 -4.52
N VAL A 105 -10.71 -5.14 -5.58
CA VAL A 105 -9.29 -5.28 -5.96
C VAL A 105 -8.37 -4.81 -4.83
N TYR A 106 -8.71 -3.73 -4.16
CA TYR A 106 -7.89 -3.16 -3.09
C TYR A 106 -7.66 -4.16 -1.94
N PRO A 107 -8.70 -4.66 -1.25
CA PRO A 107 -8.50 -5.65 -0.20
C PRO A 107 -7.95 -6.98 -0.70
N ALA A 108 -8.23 -7.38 -1.93
CA ALA A 108 -7.64 -8.57 -2.52
C ALA A 108 -6.12 -8.43 -2.69
N THR A 109 -5.65 -7.26 -3.13
CA THR A 109 -4.22 -6.93 -3.23
C THR A 109 -3.53 -6.95 -1.88
N VAL A 110 -4.12 -6.29 -0.87
CA VAL A 110 -3.56 -6.26 0.49
C VAL A 110 -3.40 -7.67 1.06
N GLN A 111 -4.43 -8.50 0.91
CA GLN A 111 -4.36 -9.88 1.38
C GLN A 111 -3.29 -10.69 0.64
N ALA A 112 -3.28 -10.61 -0.69
CA ALA A 112 -2.34 -11.37 -1.50
C ALA A 112 -0.88 -10.90 -1.28
N PHE A 113 -0.66 -9.61 -1.13
CA PHE A 113 0.65 -9.04 -0.81
C PHE A 113 1.17 -9.56 0.54
N ALA A 114 0.30 -9.58 1.56
CA ALA A 114 0.65 -10.13 2.85
C ALA A 114 0.96 -11.63 2.77
N GLN A 115 0.17 -12.40 2.03
CA GLN A 115 0.40 -13.84 1.84
C GLN A 115 1.72 -14.15 1.12
N GLU A 116 2.11 -13.33 0.16
CA GLU A 116 3.34 -13.50 -0.60
C GLU A 116 4.58 -13.10 0.19
N PHE A 117 4.54 -11.96 0.88
CA PHE A 117 5.73 -11.33 1.43
C PHE A 117 5.85 -11.38 2.96
N ALA A 118 4.77 -11.74 3.67
CA ALA A 118 4.83 -11.90 5.11
C ALA A 118 5.34 -13.30 5.50
N VAL A 119 6.58 -13.58 5.12
CA VAL A 119 7.29 -14.84 5.33
C VAL A 119 8.56 -14.60 6.15
N ASP A 120 9.25 -15.66 6.52
CA ASP A 120 10.60 -15.61 7.14
C ASP A 120 10.70 -14.70 8.38
N GLY A 121 9.76 -14.85 9.31
CA GLY A 121 9.78 -14.12 10.59
C GLY A 121 9.14 -12.73 10.53
N VAL A 122 8.51 -12.35 9.42
CA VAL A 122 7.64 -11.16 9.37
C VAL A 122 6.41 -11.39 10.25
N ARG A 123 6.16 -10.45 11.17
CA ARG A 123 5.08 -10.53 12.16
C ARG A 123 4.07 -9.41 12.01
N TRP A 124 4.50 -8.29 11.41
CA TRP A 124 3.71 -7.07 11.35
C TRP A 124 3.58 -6.56 9.93
N LEU A 125 2.39 -6.07 9.61
CA LEU A 125 2.11 -5.28 8.41
C LEU A 125 1.76 -3.86 8.85
N ASN A 126 2.65 -2.92 8.60
CA ASN A 126 2.42 -1.52 8.88
C ASN A 126 1.95 -0.81 7.60
N ARG A 127 0.74 -0.28 7.63
CA ARG A 127 0.11 0.42 6.49
C ARG A 127 0.20 1.94 6.62
N GLU A 128 1.14 2.42 7.40
CA GLU A 128 1.39 3.83 7.65
C GLU A 128 0.17 4.62 8.17
N ASP A 129 0.26 5.94 8.18
CA ASP A 129 -0.77 6.81 8.70
C ASP A 129 -1.92 7.04 7.70
N ASP A 130 -2.97 7.68 8.17
CA ASP A 130 -4.12 8.08 7.35
C ASP A 130 -4.02 9.53 6.85
N ALA A 131 -2.88 10.18 7.10
CA ALA A 131 -2.63 11.59 6.75
C ALA A 131 -3.78 12.55 7.18
N GLY A 132 -4.58 12.17 8.18
CA GLY A 132 -5.74 12.93 8.64
C GLY A 132 -7.01 12.75 7.79
N ASP A 133 -6.97 11.91 6.74
CA ASP A 133 -8.15 11.61 5.92
C ASP A 133 -9.10 10.64 6.63
N LYS A 134 -10.34 11.09 6.87
CA LYS A 134 -11.36 10.31 7.58
C LYS A 134 -11.78 9.04 6.82
N GLY A 135 -11.84 9.10 5.50
CA GLY A 135 -12.19 7.95 4.66
C GLY A 135 -11.11 6.88 4.72
N LEU A 136 -9.85 7.29 4.60
CA LEU A 136 -8.70 6.40 4.70
C LEU A 136 -8.60 5.77 6.11
N ARG A 137 -8.83 6.56 7.17
CA ARG A 137 -8.91 6.07 8.55
C ARG A 137 -9.98 4.99 8.70
N THR A 138 -11.19 5.26 8.22
CA THR A 138 -12.31 4.30 8.26
C THR A 138 -11.95 3.02 7.52
N SER A 139 -11.38 3.12 6.33
CA SER A 139 -10.92 1.98 5.54
C SER A 139 -9.87 1.15 6.27
N LYS A 140 -8.88 1.78 6.89
CA LYS A 140 -7.82 1.09 7.65
C LYS A 140 -8.38 0.40 8.90
N LEU A 141 -9.29 1.03 9.63
CA LEU A 141 -9.94 0.45 10.82
C LEU A 141 -10.80 -0.79 10.49
N GLN A 142 -11.34 -0.90 9.29
CA GLN A 142 -12.09 -2.08 8.86
C GLN A 142 -11.24 -3.36 8.80
N TYR A 143 -9.92 -3.24 8.77
CA TYR A 143 -8.99 -4.38 8.88
C TYR A 143 -8.77 -4.85 10.31
N LEU A 144 -9.37 -4.18 11.31
CA LEU A 144 -9.24 -4.49 12.73
C LEU A 144 -7.78 -4.55 13.16
N PRO A 145 -7.05 -3.42 13.08
CA PRO A 145 -5.63 -3.39 13.41
C PRO A 145 -5.41 -3.83 14.86
N ASP A 146 -4.39 -4.62 15.10
CA ASP A 146 -4.00 -5.10 16.41
C ASP A 146 -3.41 -3.95 17.27
N HIS A 147 -2.68 -3.05 16.63
CA HIS A 147 -2.08 -1.89 17.25
C HIS A 147 -2.27 -0.62 16.43
N LEU A 148 -2.42 0.49 17.14
CA LEU A 148 -2.35 1.83 16.59
C LEU A 148 -1.01 2.42 17.01
N GLY A 149 -0.13 2.69 16.03
CA GLY A 149 1.14 3.34 16.29
C GLY A 149 0.98 4.84 16.50
N ALA A 150 1.91 5.45 17.22
CA ALA A 150 2.05 6.89 17.30
C ALA A 150 3.12 7.37 16.32
N LYS A 151 2.80 8.41 15.54
CA LYS A 151 3.77 9.10 14.70
C LYS A 151 4.24 10.34 15.45
N LEU A 152 5.55 10.45 15.65
CA LEU A 152 6.15 11.59 16.30
C LEU A 152 6.75 12.52 15.26
N ARG A 153 6.46 13.79 15.37
CA ARG A 153 7.11 14.85 14.60
C ARG A 153 8.11 15.57 15.50
N PHE A 154 9.31 15.71 14.99
CA PHE A 154 10.38 16.44 15.66
C PHE A 154 10.66 17.73 14.90
N ASP A 155 10.44 18.86 15.53
CA ASP A 155 10.84 20.16 15.02
C ASP A 155 12.06 20.66 15.85
N VAL A 156 13.18 20.88 15.18
CA VAL A 156 14.39 21.41 15.82
C VAL A 156 14.35 22.93 15.73
N LEU A 157 14.16 23.56 16.87
CA LEU A 157 14.17 25.03 16.99
C LEU A 157 15.43 25.42 17.78
N ASN A 158 16.46 25.89 17.08
CA ASN A 158 17.78 26.18 17.65
C ASN A 158 18.37 24.94 18.34
N GLU A 159 18.57 24.98 19.65
CA GLU A 159 19.08 23.83 20.44
C GLU A 159 17.97 23.02 21.16
N LEU A 160 16.69 23.38 20.93
CA LEU A 160 15.54 22.72 21.57
C LEU A 160 14.80 21.87 20.56
N VAL A 161 14.39 20.67 21.00
CA VAL A 161 13.56 19.75 20.21
C VAL A 161 12.14 19.78 20.75
N ASN A 162 11.18 20.19 19.92
CA ASN A 162 9.76 20.01 20.20
C ASN A 162 9.26 18.69 19.61
N ILE A 163 8.60 17.90 20.44
CA ILE A 163 8.01 16.62 20.03
C ILE A 163 6.50 16.78 20.02
N THR A 164 5.89 16.56 18.86
CA THR A 164 4.44 16.55 18.71
C THR A 164 3.99 15.14 18.34
N GLU A 165 3.13 14.55 19.16
CA GLU A 165 2.50 13.27 18.84
C GLU A 165 1.40 13.47 17.81
N ILE A 166 1.49 12.77 16.70
CA ILE A 166 0.47 12.74 15.66
C ILE A 166 -0.24 11.38 15.77
N PRO A 167 -1.52 11.33 16.18
CA PRO A 167 -2.25 10.08 16.26
C PRO A 167 -2.35 9.43 14.87
N THR A 168 -1.79 8.26 14.70
CA THR A 168 -1.79 7.54 13.42
C THR A 168 -2.15 6.09 13.57
N LEU A 169 -2.82 5.56 12.55
CA LEU A 169 -3.18 4.15 12.42
C LEU A 169 -2.08 3.45 11.63
N THR A 170 -1.29 2.61 12.26
CA THR A 170 -0.08 2.14 11.59
C THR A 170 0.08 0.63 11.43
N THR A 171 -0.47 -0.22 12.30
CA THR A 171 0.00 -1.62 12.27
C THR A 171 -1.12 -2.64 12.43
N ALA A 172 -1.12 -3.67 11.58
CA ALA A 172 -1.92 -4.88 11.74
C ALA A 172 -1.00 -6.09 11.99
N ARG A 173 -1.35 -6.96 12.94
CA ARG A 173 -0.66 -8.22 13.16
C ARG A 173 -1.08 -9.22 12.08
N LEU A 174 -0.11 -9.92 11.51
CA LEU A 174 -0.34 -11.04 10.62
C LEU A 174 -0.51 -12.30 11.49
N THR A 175 -1.74 -12.81 11.57
CA THR A 175 -2.08 -14.10 12.19
C THR A 175 -2.38 -15.13 11.14
#